data_30d29b88780c49b83287ee2cb48f69ad
#
_entry.id   30d29b88780c49b83287ee2cb48f69ad
#
_cell.length_a   1.000
_cell.length_b   1.000
_cell.length_c   1.000
_cell.angle_alpha   90.00
_cell.angle_beta   90.00
_cell.angle_gamma   90.00
#
_symmetry.space_group_name_H-M   'P 1'
#
loop_
_entity.id
_entity.type
_entity.pdbx_description
1 polymer ?
#
loop_
_entity_poly.entity_id
_entity_poly.type
_entity_poly.pdbx_seq_one_letter_code
_entity_poly.pdbx_strand_id
1 'polypeptide(L)'
;RGLVGSEMCIRDRAYNIPFTIHAGEADGEESIKTAIYMGAERIGHGIRAAWSEDMIKELADKNVPLELCPTSNLNTKVVDNIADYPIMKLINNGVKVTINTDNMMVSGTSIKNELKLLVQTFPINGIILKNLLINSAEAAFAKDSIKEQLKRKIYEELDGVTYE
;
A
#
# COMPACT_ATOMS: atom_id res chain seq x y z
N ARG A 1 7.94 25.21 2.74
CA ARG A 1 6.76 24.40 3.14
C ARG A 1 7.06 22.89 3.28
N GLY A 2 8.18 22.39 2.71
CA GLY A 2 8.59 21.00 2.87
C GLY A 2 9.24 20.66 4.23
N LEU A 3 9.71 21.65 4.97
CA LEU A 3 10.43 21.45 6.23
C LEU A 3 9.54 20.96 7.39
N VAL A 4 8.29 21.38 7.46
CA VAL A 4 7.39 21.01 8.57
C VAL A 4 7.11 19.51 8.61
N GLY A 5 6.90 18.89 7.46
CA GLY A 5 6.70 17.44 7.38
C GLY A 5 7.97 16.65 7.75
N SER A 6 9.14 17.08 7.27
CA SER A 6 10.40 16.43 7.58
C SER A 6 10.81 16.55 9.05
N GLU A 7 10.57 17.71 9.68
CA GLU A 7 10.82 17.89 11.11
C GLU A 7 9.93 17.00 11.97
N MET A 8 8.67 16.81 11.60
CA MET A 8 7.77 15.85 12.27
C MET A 8 8.31 14.42 12.16
N CYS A 9 8.68 13.96 10.97
CA CYS A 9 9.23 12.62 10.76
C CYS A 9 10.53 12.39 11.53
N ILE A 10 11.42 13.39 11.60
CA ILE A 10 12.66 13.33 12.39
C ILE A 10 12.34 13.17 13.88
N ARG A 11 11.35 13.90 14.38
CA ARG A 11 10.90 13.80 15.77
C ARG A 11 10.23 12.45 16.05
N ASP A 12 9.36 11.97 15.17
CA ASP A 12 8.69 10.69 15.33
C ASP A 12 9.70 9.54 15.38
N ARG A 13 10.73 9.58 14.50
CA ARG A 13 11.84 8.63 14.53
C ARG A 13 12.62 8.68 15.86
N ALA A 14 12.86 9.88 16.40
CA ALA A 14 13.58 10.04 17.67
C ALA A 14 12.79 9.43 18.86
N TYR A 15 11.47 9.37 18.77
CA TYR A 15 10.59 8.77 19.77
C TYR A 15 10.15 7.33 19.42
N ASN A 16 10.69 6.72 18.37
CA ASN A 16 10.29 5.41 17.85
C ASN A 16 8.77 5.32 17.55
N ILE A 17 8.19 6.41 17.06
CA ILE A 17 6.79 6.44 16.61
C ILE A 17 6.78 6.03 15.13
N PRO A 18 6.08 4.94 14.76
CA PRO A 18 5.97 4.52 13.38
C PRO A 18 5.17 5.54 12.56
N PHE A 19 5.59 5.79 11.32
CA PHE A 19 4.93 6.75 10.44
C PHE A 19 4.93 6.30 8.99
N THR A 20 4.02 6.87 8.21
CA THR A 20 3.93 6.71 6.76
C THR A 20 4.25 8.04 6.08
N ILE A 21 4.80 7.99 4.87
CA ILE A 21 5.06 9.17 4.04
C ILE A 21 4.43 8.94 2.66
N HIS A 22 3.65 9.92 2.17
CA HIS A 22 3.20 9.93 0.78
C HIS A 22 4.39 10.18 -0.14
N ALA A 23 4.70 9.22 -1.01
CA ALA A 23 5.78 9.29 -1.97
C ALA A 23 5.46 8.43 -3.21
N GLY A 24 6.09 8.74 -4.35
CA GLY A 24 5.88 7.97 -5.57
C GLY A 24 4.46 8.08 -6.14
N GLU A 25 3.79 9.20 -5.95
CA GLU A 25 2.53 9.58 -6.59
C GLU A 25 2.77 10.75 -7.55
N ALA A 26 2.96 11.95 -7.03
CA ALA A 26 3.29 13.13 -7.85
C ALA A 26 4.73 13.09 -8.36
N ASP A 27 5.67 12.74 -7.48
CA ASP A 27 7.09 12.60 -7.76
C ASP A 27 7.48 11.15 -8.06
N GLY A 28 8.67 10.98 -8.69
CA GLY A 28 9.22 9.69 -9.07
C GLY A 28 9.80 8.87 -7.90
N GLU A 29 10.61 7.87 -8.25
CA GLU A 29 11.23 6.93 -7.29
C GLU A 29 12.11 7.60 -6.24
N GLU A 30 12.72 8.76 -6.55
CA GLU A 30 13.57 9.48 -5.60
C GLU A 30 12.81 9.94 -4.35
N SER A 31 11.52 10.26 -4.49
CA SER A 31 10.67 10.57 -3.33
C SER A 31 10.47 9.33 -2.43
N ILE A 32 10.36 8.14 -3.03
CA ILE A 32 10.23 6.86 -2.29
C ILE A 32 11.55 6.56 -1.56
N LYS A 33 12.69 6.68 -2.24
CA LYS A 33 14.02 6.51 -1.62
C LYS A 33 14.20 7.45 -0.44
N THR A 34 13.80 8.71 -0.62
CA THR A 34 13.85 9.71 0.45
C THR A 34 12.98 9.32 1.64
N ALA A 35 11.75 8.85 1.39
CA ALA A 35 10.84 8.41 2.45
C ALA A 35 11.42 7.21 3.23
N ILE A 36 11.98 6.23 2.53
CA ILE A 36 12.66 5.08 3.14
C ILE A 36 13.87 5.55 3.97
N TYR A 37 14.69 6.45 3.43
CA TYR A 37 15.85 7.02 4.15
C TYR A 37 15.45 7.76 5.42
N MET A 38 14.32 8.45 5.39
CA MET A 38 13.74 9.13 6.56
C MET A 38 13.22 8.14 7.61
N GLY A 39 13.07 6.86 7.28
CA GLY A 39 12.64 5.80 8.17
C GLY A 39 11.13 5.57 8.15
N ALA A 40 10.45 5.94 7.07
CA ALA A 40 9.04 5.58 6.89
C ALA A 40 8.86 4.07 6.92
N GLU A 41 7.96 3.58 7.73
CA GLU A 41 7.65 2.15 7.84
C GLU A 41 6.62 1.70 6.77
N ARG A 42 5.93 2.66 6.14
CA ARG A 42 5.02 2.47 5.01
C ARG A 42 5.14 3.65 4.07
N ILE A 43 4.82 3.41 2.80
CA ILE A 43 4.80 4.46 1.78
C ILE A 43 3.37 4.66 1.31
N GLY A 44 2.82 5.85 1.54
CA GLY A 44 1.54 6.25 0.98
C GLY A 44 1.64 6.32 -0.55
N HIS A 45 0.72 5.69 -1.25
CA HIS A 45 0.72 5.41 -2.69
C HIS A 45 1.90 4.55 -3.15
N GLY A 46 3.05 5.14 -3.41
CA GLY A 46 4.24 4.43 -3.88
C GLY A 46 4.13 3.81 -5.26
N ILE A 47 3.06 4.10 -6.01
CA ILE A 47 2.73 3.44 -7.28
C ILE A 47 3.85 3.56 -8.32
N ARG A 48 4.59 4.69 -8.33
CA ARG A 48 5.69 4.90 -9.29
C ARG A 48 6.90 4.00 -9.05
N ALA A 49 6.95 3.27 -7.94
CA ALA A 49 7.93 2.21 -7.75
C ALA A 49 7.86 1.15 -8.88
N ALA A 50 6.67 0.92 -9.45
CA ALA A 50 6.46 -0.06 -10.50
C ALA A 50 7.21 0.24 -11.81
N TRP A 51 7.71 1.45 -12.01
CA TRP A 51 8.49 1.83 -13.19
C TRP A 51 10.00 1.67 -13.02
N SER A 52 10.47 1.23 -11.83
CA SER A 52 11.88 0.99 -11.53
C SER A 52 12.07 -0.39 -10.91
N GLU A 53 12.80 -1.27 -11.61
CA GLU A 53 13.08 -2.61 -11.10
C GLU A 53 13.93 -2.56 -9.81
N ASP A 54 14.86 -1.60 -9.73
CA ASP A 54 15.67 -1.40 -8.52
C ASP A 54 14.81 -0.97 -7.32
N MET A 55 13.83 -0.09 -7.54
CA MET A 55 12.92 0.33 -6.48
C MET A 55 11.99 -0.80 -6.03
N ILE A 56 11.46 -1.59 -6.97
CA ILE A 56 10.68 -2.79 -6.65
C ILE A 56 11.50 -3.73 -5.76
N LYS A 57 12.74 -4.00 -6.16
CA LYS A 57 13.65 -4.86 -5.40
C LYS A 57 13.94 -4.30 -4.02
N GLU A 58 14.24 -3.01 -3.92
CA GLU A 58 14.53 -2.36 -2.63
C GLU A 58 13.35 -2.46 -1.67
N LEU A 59 12.12 -2.20 -2.14
CA LEU A 59 10.90 -2.31 -1.35
C LEU A 59 10.64 -3.74 -0.88
N ALA A 60 10.83 -4.72 -1.76
CA ALA A 60 10.67 -6.14 -1.43
C ALA A 60 11.73 -6.59 -0.40
N ASP A 61 13.02 -6.27 -0.63
CA ASP A 61 14.12 -6.65 0.26
C ASP A 61 13.99 -6.02 1.65
N LYS A 62 13.53 -4.78 1.72
CA LYS A 62 13.30 -4.05 2.98
C LYS A 62 11.93 -4.34 3.60
N ASN A 63 11.07 -5.07 2.90
CA ASN A 63 9.72 -5.39 3.34
C ASN A 63 8.89 -4.13 3.71
N VAL A 64 9.05 -3.04 2.95
CA VAL A 64 8.33 -1.77 3.14
C VAL A 64 7.01 -1.82 2.39
N PRO A 65 5.85 -1.75 3.06
CA PRO A 65 4.55 -1.82 2.40
C PRO A 65 4.24 -0.55 1.61
N LEU A 66 3.56 -0.73 0.47
CA LEU A 66 2.93 0.34 -0.29
C LEU A 66 1.43 0.41 0.03
N GLU A 67 0.92 1.60 0.29
CA GLU A 67 -0.50 1.90 0.55
C GLU A 67 -1.16 2.34 -0.77
N LEU A 68 -1.45 1.39 -1.67
CA LEU A 68 -2.01 1.69 -2.99
C LEU A 68 -3.45 2.20 -2.89
N CYS A 69 -3.75 3.27 -3.63
CA CYS A 69 -5.05 3.94 -3.66
C CYS A 69 -5.57 4.02 -5.11
N PRO A 70 -6.14 2.92 -5.67
CA PRO A 70 -6.47 2.83 -7.10
C PRO A 70 -7.33 3.97 -7.63
N THR A 71 -8.46 4.24 -6.99
CA THR A 71 -9.38 5.29 -7.43
C THR A 71 -8.74 6.68 -7.32
N SER A 72 -8.00 6.95 -6.25
CA SER A 72 -7.27 8.23 -6.11
C SER A 72 -6.23 8.40 -7.20
N ASN A 73 -5.44 7.36 -7.51
CA ASN A 73 -4.43 7.41 -8.56
C ASN A 73 -5.01 7.59 -9.96
N LEU A 74 -6.22 7.11 -10.23
CA LEU A 74 -6.96 7.41 -11.46
C LEU A 74 -7.41 8.87 -11.48
N ASN A 75 -7.96 9.37 -10.38
CA ASN A 75 -8.44 10.76 -10.27
C ASN A 75 -7.29 11.77 -10.42
N THR A 76 -6.13 11.48 -9.86
CA THR A 76 -4.92 12.33 -9.94
C THR A 76 -4.15 12.13 -11.26
N LYS A 77 -4.62 11.25 -12.14
CA LYS A 77 -4.00 10.95 -13.44
C LYS A 77 -2.56 10.43 -13.34
N VAL A 78 -2.24 9.77 -12.28
CA VAL A 78 -0.98 9.00 -12.18
C VAL A 78 -1.04 7.79 -13.12
N VAL A 79 -2.25 7.24 -13.27
CA VAL A 79 -2.60 6.20 -14.24
C VAL A 79 -3.86 6.64 -14.96
N ASP A 80 -3.90 6.52 -16.28
CA ASP A 80 -5.05 6.95 -17.08
C ASP A 80 -6.19 5.92 -17.08
N ASN A 81 -5.83 4.63 -16.99
CA ASN A 81 -6.79 3.53 -17.05
C ASN A 81 -6.48 2.51 -15.96
N ILE A 82 -7.51 1.99 -15.31
CA ILE A 82 -7.34 0.96 -14.28
C ILE A 82 -6.67 -0.32 -14.84
N ALA A 83 -6.87 -0.65 -16.11
CA ALA A 83 -6.22 -1.81 -16.73
C ALA A 83 -4.68 -1.71 -16.75
N ASP A 84 -4.15 -0.48 -16.71
CA ASP A 84 -2.71 -0.20 -16.69
C ASP A 84 -2.15 -0.07 -15.27
N TYR A 85 -3.00 -0.25 -14.25
CA TYR A 85 -2.60 -0.14 -12.85
C TYR A 85 -1.62 -1.27 -12.47
N PRO A 86 -0.42 -0.95 -11.97
CA PRO A 86 0.69 -1.92 -11.94
C PRO A 86 0.66 -2.86 -10.73
N ILE A 87 -0.51 -3.08 -10.11
CA ILE A 87 -0.63 -3.88 -8.88
C ILE A 87 -0.05 -5.29 -9.03
N MET A 88 -0.34 -5.96 -10.15
CA MET A 88 0.15 -7.34 -10.36
C MET A 88 1.67 -7.39 -10.53
N LYS A 89 2.28 -6.35 -11.15
CA LYS A 89 3.73 -6.25 -11.24
C LYS A 89 4.36 -6.15 -9.86
N LEU A 90 3.82 -5.32 -8.99
CA LEU A 90 4.32 -5.15 -7.62
C LEU A 90 4.17 -6.44 -6.80
N ILE A 91 2.98 -7.06 -6.81
CA ILE A 91 2.71 -8.31 -6.08
C ILE A 91 3.61 -9.44 -6.56
N ASN A 92 3.73 -9.64 -7.88
CA ASN A 92 4.50 -10.74 -8.47
C ASN A 92 6.01 -10.61 -8.20
N ASN A 93 6.49 -9.42 -7.90
CA ASN A 93 7.88 -9.16 -7.51
C ASN A 93 8.09 -9.05 -6.00
N GLY A 94 7.11 -9.52 -5.20
CA GLY A 94 7.25 -9.64 -3.75
C GLY A 94 7.09 -8.35 -2.96
N VAL A 95 6.66 -7.25 -3.58
CA VAL A 95 6.37 -6.02 -2.85
C VAL A 95 5.13 -6.22 -1.99
N LYS A 96 5.22 -5.88 -0.72
CA LYS A 96 4.08 -5.89 0.19
C LYS A 96 3.13 -4.75 -0.18
N VAL A 97 1.92 -5.10 -0.60
CA VAL A 97 0.90 -4.15 -1.04
C VAL A 97 -0.30 -4.20 -0.09
N THR A 98 -0.81 -3.05 0.28
CA THR A 98 -2.11 -2.85 0.93
C THR A 98 -3.02 -2.01 0.05
N ILE A 99 -4.34 -2.19 0.17
CA ILE A 99 -5.32 -1.41 -0.59
C ILE A 99 -5.98 -0.39 0.33
N ASN A 100 -6.02 0.83 -0.12
CA ASN A 100 -6.46 1.98 0.66
C ASN A 100 -7.35 2.89 -0.19
N THR A 101 -8.10 3.75 0.46
CA THR A 101 -9.07 4.63 -0.22
C THR A 101 -8.56 6.04 -0.46
N ASP A 102 -7.46 6.42 0.22
CA ASP A 102 -7.10 7.82 0.39
C ASP A 102 -8.29 8.58 1.00
N ASN A 103 -8.60 9.78 0.54
CA ASN A 103 -9.76 10.53 1.02
C ASN A 103 -11.05 10.00 0.37
N MET A 104 -11.82 9.22 1.13
CA MET A 104 -13.06 8.59 0.65
C MET A 104 -14.09 9.58 0.12
N MET A 105 -14.16 10.78 0.72
CA MET A 105 -15.13 11.81 0.31
C MET A 105 -14.74 12.43 -1.03
N VAL A 106 -13.45 12.71 -1.21
CA VAL A 106 -12.93 13.30 -2.46
C VAL A 106 -12.95 12.28 -3.59
N SER A 107 -12.51 11.06 -3.30
CA SER A 107 -12.43 9.98 -4.32
C SER A 107 -13.78 9.31 -4.58
N GLY A 108 -14.79 9.53 -3.75
CA GLY A 108 -16.12 8.92 -3.90
C GLY A 108 -16.09 7.40 -3.80
N THR A 109 -15.19 6.84 -2.99
CA THR A 109 -14.93 5.40 -2.92
C THR A 109 -15.01 4.84 -1.50
N SER A 110 -14.89 3.53 -1.38
CA SER A 110 -14.76 2.79 -0.13
C SER A 110 -13.81 1.62 -0.33
N ILE A 111 -13.26 1.06 0.74
CA ILE A 111 -12.36 -0.09 0.63
C ILE A 111 -13.01 -1.27 -0.14
N LYS A 112 -14.31 -1.48 0.05
CA LYS A 112 -15.06 -2.50 -0.70
C LYS A 112 -15.07 -2.21 -2.21
N ASN A 113 -15.24 -0.94 -2.59
CA ASN A 113 -15.24 -0.54 -4.00
C ASN A 113 -13.84 -0.67 -4.62
N GLU A 114 -12.78 -0.29 -3.88
CA GLU A 114 -11.40 -0.48 -4.32
C GLU A 114 -11.09 -1.96 -4.60
N LEU A 115 -11.40 -2.83 -3.64
CA LEU A 115 -11.19 -4.27 -3.80
C LEU A 115 -12.03 -4.84 -4.95
N LYS A 116 -13.31 -4.43 -5.08
CA LYS A 116 -14.18 -4.86 -6.18
C LYS A 116 -13.60 -4.43 -7.53
N LEU A 117 -13.15 -3.19 -7.66
CA LEU A 117 -12.54 -2.65 -8.87
C LEU A 117 -11.33 -3.50 -9.29
N LEU A 118 -10.45 -3.82 -8.35
CA LEU A 118 -9.26 -4.60 -8.61
C LEU A 118 -9.56 -6.05 -8.99
N VAL A 119 -10.47 -6.73 -8.27
CA VAL A 119 -10.85 -8.12 -8.57
C VAL A 119 -11.56 -8.23 -9.93
N GLN A 120 -12.32 -7.22 -10.35
CA GLN A 120 -12.97 -7.19 -11.66
C GLN A 120 -12.00 -6.91 -12.81
N THR A 121 -10.86 -6.29 -12.53
CA THR A 121 -9.91 -5.85 -13.57
C THR A 121 -8.71 -6.81 -13.70
N PHE A 122 -8.25 -7.38 -12.60
CA PHE A 122 -7.03 -8.18 -12.55
C PHE A 122 -7.30 -9.62 -12.11
N PRO A 123 -6.41 -10.57 -12.43
CA PRO A 123 -6.54 -11.98 -12.00
C PRO A 123 -6.22 -12.14 -10.50
N ILE A 124 -6.93 -11.39 -9.66
CA ILE A 124 -6.81 -11.45 -8.20
C ILE A 124 -7.76 -12.55 -7.71
N ASN A 125 -7.20 -13.72 -7.46
CA ASN A 125 -7.92 -14.84 -6.86
C ASN A 125 -8.04 -14.68 -5.32
N GLY A 126 -8.74 -15.60 -4.68
CA GLY A 126 -8.94 -15.58 -3.23
C GLY A 126 -7.65 -15.59 -2.42
N ILE A 127 -6.60 -16.25 -2.91
CA ILE A 127 -5.29 -16.29 -2.22
C ILE A 127 -4.65 -14.90 -2.24
N ILE A 128 -4.64 -14.25 -3.40
CA ILE A 128 -4.08 -12.89 -3.53
C ILE A 128 -4.89 -11.90 -2.69
N LEU A 129 -6.22 -11.98 -2.75
CA LEU A 129 -7.11 -11.13 -1.94
C LEU A 129 -6.85 -11.31 -0.44
N LYS A 130 -6.75 -12.54 0.02
CA LYS A 130 -6.42 -12.87 1.41
C LYS A 130 -5.08 -12.27 1.81
N ASN A 131 -4.05 -12.39 0.97
CA ASN A 131 -2.73 -11.83 1.22
C ASN A 131 -2.76 -10.29 1.31
N LEU A 132 -3.53 -9.61 0.46
CA LEU A 132 -3.72 -8.15 0.55
C LEU A 132 -4.31 -7.72 1.89
N LEU A 133 -5.30 -8.47 2.40
CA LEU A 133 -5.90 -8.21 3.72
C LEU A 133 -4.95 -8.51 4.87
N ILE A 134 -4.19 -9.62 4.79
CA ILE A 134 -3.15 -9.96 5.77
C ILE A 134 -2.07 -8.89 5.80
N ASN A 135 -1.58 -8.44 4.63
CA ASN A 135 -0.62 -7.35 4.54
C ASN A 135 -1.13 -6.09 5.25
N SER A 136 -2.42 -5.77 5.08
CA SER A 136 -3.03 -4.60 5.75
C SER A 136 -3.03 -4.76 7.28
N ALA A 137 -3.32 -5.96 7.79
CA ALA A 137 -3.26 -6.24 9.22
C ALA A 137 -1.83 -6.16 9.76
N GLU A 138 -0.86 -6.69 9.03
CA GLU A 138 0.57 -6.65 9.41
C GLU A 138 1.15 -5.24 9.37
N ALA A 139 0.80 -4.45 8.35
CA ALA A 139 1.26 -3.09 8.16
C ALA A 139 0.62 -2.09 9.14
N ALA A 140 -0.44 -2.46 9.85
CA ALA A 140 -1.11 -1.56 10.79
C ALA A 140 -0.17 -1.13 11.93
N PHE A 141 -0.18 0.15 12.29
CA PHE A 141 0.52 0.67 13.48
C PHE A 141 -0.27 0.32 14.74
N ALA A 142 -0.36 -0.96 15.03
CA ALA A 142 -1.12 -1.53 16.14
C ALA A 142 -0.25 -2.50 16.94
N LYS A 143 -0.69 -2.84 18.16
CA LYS A 143 -0.03 -3.87 18.98
C LYS A 143 -0.11 -5.23 18.28
N ASP A 144 0.92 -6.06 18.43
CA ASP A 144 0.98 -7.38 17.80
C ASP A 144 -0.24 -8.25 18.13
N SER A 145 -0.76 -8.17 19.37
CA SER A 145 -1.99 -8.87 19.74
C SER A 145 -3.21 -8.50 18.89
N ILE A 146 -3.31 -7.24 18.46
CA ILE A 146 -4.38 -6.78 17.57
C ILE A 146 -4.13 -7.26 16.14
N LYS A 147 -2.88 -7.19 15.66
CA LYS A 147 -2.51 -7.72 14.34
C LYS A 147 -2.84 -9.22 14.23
N GLU A 148 -2.49 -9.99 15.25
CA GLU A 148 -2.79 -11.44 15.29
C GLU A 148 -4.31 -11.72 15.34
N GLN A 149 -5.08 -10.94 16.09
CA GLN A 149 -6.54 -11.05 16.08
C GLN A 149 -7.13 -10.77 14.69
N LEU A 150 -6.66 -9.72 14.01
CA LEU A 150 -7.11 -9.38 12.66
C LEU A 150 -6.76 -10.49 11.66
N LYS A 151 -5.53 -10.99 11.69
CA LYS A 151 -5.10 -12.09 10.83
C LYS A 151 -5.95 -13.35 11.04
N ARG A 152 -6.14 -13.75 12.31
CA ARG A 152 -7.00 -14.90 12.63
C ARG A 152 -8.41 -14.73 12.07
N LYS A 153 -9.02 -13.57 12.26
CA LYS A 153 -10.34 -13.27 11.72
C LYS A 153 -10.39 -13.36 10.18
N ILE A 154 -9.35 -12.85 9.50
CA ILE A 154 -9.22 -12.96 8.03
C ILE A 154 -9.15 -14.44 7.62
N TYR A 155 -8.39 -15.26 8.33
CA TYR A 155 -8.32 -16.70 8.06
C TYR A 155 -9.68 -17.38 8.29
N GLU A 156 -10.34 -17.14 9.41
CA GLU A 156 -11.63 -17.75 9.75
C GLU A 156 -12.73 -17.40 8.74
N GLU A 157 -12.77 -16.17 8.25
CA GLU A 157 -13.80 -15.72 7.31
C GLU A 157 -13.53 -16.12 5.85
N LEU A 158 -12.26 -16.31 5.49
CA LEU A 158 -11.86 -16.64 4.11
C LEU A 158 -11.42 -18.10 3.91
N ASP A 159 -11.19 -18.89 4.97
CA ASP A 159 -10.93 -20.33 4.88
C ASP A 159 -12.26 -21.06 4.64
N GLY A 160 -12.57 -21.36 3.40
CA GLY A 160 -13.79 -22.06 2.99
C GLY A 160 -14.54 -21.35 1.87
N VAL A 161 -14.10 -20.15 1.49
CA VAL A 161 -14.62 -19.47 0.32
C VAL A 161 -13.84 -19.97 -0.90
N THR A 162 -14.42 -20.90 -1.65
CA THR A 162 -13.93 -21.27 -2.99
C THR A 162 -14.25 -20.12 -3.93
N TYR A 163 -13.25 -19.39 -4.33
CA TYR A 163 -13.36 -18.41 -5.41
C TYR A 163 -13.12 -19.14 -6.73
N GLU A 164 -14.26 -19.51 -7.39
CA GLU A 164 -14.27 -19.90 -8.79
C GLU A 164 -14.01 -18.69 -9.70
#